data_770d6b6b9d7bf4f536e8b0c4c3ec973e
#
_entry.id   770d6b6b9d7bf4f536e8b0c4c3ec973e
#
_cell.length_a   1.000
_cell.length_b   1.000
_cell.length_c   1.000
_cell.angle_alpha   90.00
_cell.angle_beta   90.00
_cell.angle_gamma   90.00
#
_symmetry.space_group_name_H-M   'P 1'
#
loop_
_entity.id
_entity.type
_entity.pdbx_description
1 polymer ?
#
loop_
_entity_poly.entity_id
_entity_poly.type
_entity_poly.pdbx_seq_one_letter_code
_entity_poly.pdbx_strand_id
1 'polypeptide(L)'
;MIGSFKTTADQFIFALGEEWCDLYKHKYEWEKEAERAEDEANEALHKANIEDEGDKLTDAEVDQLYSLAEALDKDARAKRERVDRLEEAMKAIEKLETFYSEDWKNV
;
A
#
# COMPACT_ATOMS: atom_id res chain seq x y z
N MET A 1 4.01 -30.22 -25.39
CA MET A 1 5.06 -29.24 -25.49
C MET A 1 4.64 -27.90 -24.99
N ILE A 2 5.52 -27.22 -24.43
CA ILE A 2 5.24 -26.01 -23.74
C ILE A 2 5.25 -24.76 -24.58
N GLY A 3 5.05 -24.88 -25.81
CA GLY A 3 4.83 -23.75 -26.68
C GLY A 3 5.97 -22.73 -26.73
N SER A 4 5.72 -21.53 -26.25
CA SER A 4 6.63 -20.41 -26.41
C SER A 4 7.80 -20.35 -25.45
N PHE A 5 7.83 -21.20 -24.41
CA PHE A 5 8.90 -21.17 -23.42
C PHE A 5 10.03 -22.13 -23.78
N LYS A 6 11.23 -21.59 -23.93
CA LYS A 6 12.40 -22.35 -24.32
C LYS A 6 13.17 -22.96 -23.16
N THR A 7 13.10 -22.29 -21.98
CA THR A 7 13.84 -22.72 -20.80
C THR A 7 12.98 -22.55 -19.55
N THR A 8 13.40 -23.21 -18.47
CA THR A 8 12.78 -23.05 -17.16
C THR A 8 12.84 -21.59 -16.70
N ALA A 9 13.96 -20.92 -16.97
CA ALA A 9 14.12 -19.51 -16.63
C ALA A 9 13.07 -18.64 -17.32
N ASP A 10 12.80 -18.89 -18.61
CA ASP A 10 11.77 -18.14 -19.36
C ASP A 10 10.39 -18.33 -18.76
N GLN A 11 10.08 -19.54 -18.31
CA GLN A 11 8.81 -19.85 -17.64
C GLN A 11 8.67 -19.09 -16.34
N PHE A 12 9.73 -19.00 -15.53
CA PHE A 12 9.73 -18.26 -14.27
C PHE A 12 9.61 -16.76 -14.51
N ILE A 13 10.30 -16.22 -15.51
CA ILE A 13 10.21 -14.80 -15.86
C ILE A 13 8.78 -14.44 -16.26
N PHE A 14 8.13 -15.29 -17.05
CA PHE A 14 6.75 -15.06 -17.44
C PHE A 14 5.81 -15.07 -16.23
N ALA A 15 5.94 -16.07 -15.35
CA ALA A 15 5.12 -16.19 -14.16
C ALA A 15 5.33 -14.99 -13.21
N LEU A 16 6.57 -14.55 -13.04
CA LEU A 16 6.91 -13.39 -12.21
C LEU A 16 6.31 -12.11 -12.78
N GLY A 17 6.32 -11.96 -14.10
CA GLY A 17 5.72 -10.81 -14.77
C GLY A 17 4.21 -10.74 -14.56
N GLU A 18 3.51 -11.88 -14.62
CA GLU A 18 2.09 -11.93 -14.33
C GLU A 18 1.79 -11.56 -12.88
N GLU A 19 2.57 -12.09 -11.95
CA GLU A 19 2.44 -11.79 -10.52
C GLU A 19 2.68 -10.31 -10.26
N TRP A 20 3.71 -9.73 -10.86
CA TRP A 20 4.02 -8.31 -10.74
C TRP A 20 2.85 -7.45 -11.22
N CYS A 21 2.23 -7.80 -12.36
CA CYS A 21 1.08 -7.08 -12.89
C CYS A 21 -0.12 -7.13 -11.95
N ASP A 22 -0.38 -8.28 -11.34
CA ASP A 22 -1.47 -8.42 -10.38
C ASP A 22 -1.22 -7.58 -9.14
N LEU A 23 0.01 -7.59 -8.63
CA LEU A 23 0.40 -6.75 -7.49
C LEU A 23 0.29 -5.27 -7.83
N TYR A 24 0.67 -4.87 -9.03
CA TYR A 24 0.56 -3.49 -9.47
C TYR A 24 -0.88 -2.98 -9.46
N LYS A 25 -1.83 -3.81 -9.90
CA LYS A 25 -3.26 -3.47 -9.86
C LYS A 25 -3.74 -3.27 -8.42
N HIS A 26 -3.38 -4.17 -7.52
CA HIS A 26 -3.72 -4.06 -6.10
C HIS A 26 -3.06 -2.84 -5.46
N LYS A 27 -1.81 -2.57 -5.79
CA LYS A 27 -1.10 -1.40 -5.31
C LYS A 27 -1.85 -0.12 -5.64
N TYR A 28 -2.30 0.01 -6.88
CA TYR A 28 -3.03 1.19 -7.33
C TYR A 28 -4.31 1.41 -6.51
N GLU A 29 -5.09 0.35 -6.30
CA GLU A 29 -6.31 0.41 -5.51
C GLU A 29 -6.03 0.73 -4.03
N TRP A 30 -5.04 0.06 -3.46
CA TRP A 30 -4.67 0.23 -2.05
C TRP A 30 -4.07 1.61 -1.77
N GLU A 31 -3.34 2.18 -2.72
CA GLU A 31 -2.86 3.56 -2.61
C GLU A 31 -4.01 4.55 -2.54
N LYS A 32 -5.03 4.36 -3.37
CA LYS A 32 -6.22 5.22 -3.34
C LYS A 32 -6.96 5.12 -2.02
N GLU A 33 -7.10 3.92 -1.49
CA GLU A 33 -7.73 3.71 -0.18
C GLU A 33 -6.92 4.37 0.94
N ALA A 34 -5.60 4.23 0.88
CA ALA A 34 -4.70 4.85 1.87
C ALA A 34 -4.79 6.37 1.81
N GLU A 35 -4.80 6.96 0.63
CA GLU A 35 -4.93 8.41 0.44
C GLU A 35 -6.26 8.93 0.98
N ARG A 36 -7.36 8.23 0.72
CA ARG A 36 -8.68 8.59 1.28
C ARG A 36 -8.66 8.53 2.79
N ALA A 37 -8.09 7.46 3.35
CA ALA A 37 -8.00 7.31 4.79
C ALA A 37 -7.16 8.40 5.43
N GLU A 38 -6.05 8.78 4.79
CA GLU A 38 -5.21 9.89 5.23
C GLU A 38 -5.96 11.22 5.20
N ASP A 39 -6.72 11.48 4.14
CA ASP A 39 -7.52 12.69 4.01
C ASP A 39 -8.62 12.74 5.08
N GLU A 40 -9.31 11.64 5.32
CA GLU A 40 -10.33 11.55 6.37
C GLU A 40 -9.74 11.79 7.75
N ALA A 41 -8.56 11.23 8.02
CA ALA A 41 -7.87 11.44 9.29
C ALA A 41 -7.48 12.90 9.48
N ASN A 42 -6.96 13.54 8.44
CA ASN A 42 -6.58 14.94 8.47
C ASN A 42 -7.78 15.86 8.66
N GLU A 43 -8.90 15.59 7.99
CA GLU A 43 -10.15 16.34 8.16
C GLU A 43 -10.69 16.21 9.58
N ALA A 44 -10.66 15.00 10.14
CA ALA A 44 -11.13 14.76 11.50
C ALA A 44 -10.27 15.50 12.52
N LEU A 45 -8.95 15.49 12.34
CA LEU A 45 -8.04 16.22 13.22
C LEU A 45 -8.27 17.73 13.12
N HIS A 46 -8.42 18.24 11.91
CA HIS A 46 -8.69 19.65 11.67
C HIS A 46 -9.99 20.09 12.33
N LYS A 47 -11.05 19.30 12.19
CA LYS A 47 -12.32 19.55 12.83
C LYS A 47 -12.19 19.55 14.35
N ALA A 48 -11.47 18.60 14.93
CA ALA A 48 -11.24 18.55 16.37
C ALA A 48 -10.53 19.80 16.87
N ASN A 49 -9.52 20.28 16.13
CA ASN A 49 -8.79 21.49 16.49
C ASN A 49 -9.67 22.73 16.43
N ILE A 50 -10.51 22.85 15.42
CA ILE A 50 -11.43 23.99 15.29
C ILE A 50 -12.45 24.01 16.42
N GLU A 51 -13.04 22.86 16.74
CA GLU A 51 -14.05 22.76 17.81
C GLU A 51 -13.42 22.98 19.19
N ASP A 52 -12.18 22.55 19.39
CA ASP A 52 -11.43 22.78 20.62
C ASP A 52 -11.21 24.29 20.84
N GLU A 53 -10.78 25.01 19.81
CA GLU A 53 -10.58 26.46 19.87
C GLU A 53 -11.88 27.25 20.01
N GLY A 54 -12.98 26.72 19.49
CA GLY A 54 -14.26 27.39 19.44
C GLY A 54 -15.05 27.48 20.76
N ASP A 55 -14.65 26.72 21.79
CA ASP A 55 -15.30 26.65 23.12
C ASP A 55 -16.81 26.34 23.10
N LYS A 56 -17.30 25.77 22.00
CA LYS A 56 -18.73 25.45 21.87
C LYS A 56 -19.11 24.08 22.40
N LEU A 57 -18.13 23.19 22.44
CA LEU A 57 -18.30 21.79 22.87
C LEU A 57 -17.73 21.62 24.27
N THR A 58 -18.26 20.61 24.96
CA THR A 58 -17.68 20.21 26.25
C THR A 58 -16.33 19.50 26.01
N ASP A 59 -15.50 19.42 27.06
CA ASP A 59 -14.22 18.73 26.99
C ASP A 59 -14.40 17.27 26.57
N ALA A 60 -15.46 16.62 27.05
CA ALA A 60 -15.76 15.24 26.67
C ALA A 60 -16.07 15.09 25.18
N GLU A 61 -16.79 16.05 24.60
CA GLU A 61 -17.12 16.06 23.18
C GLU A 61 -15.88 16.31 22.32
N VAL A 62 -15.01 17.22 22.75
CA VAL A 62 -13.74 17.50 22.08
C VAL A 62 -12.84 16.25 22.13
N ASP A 63 -12.77 15.59 23.27
CA ASP A 63 -12.00 14.34 23.43
C ASP A 63 -12.48 13.24 22.49
N GLN A 64 -13.80 13.14 22.27
CA GLN A 64 -14.36 12.19 21.31
C GLN A 64 -13.92 12.50 19.88
N LEU A 65 -13.84 13.78 19.50
CA LEU A 65 -13.36 14.17 18.18
C LEU A 65 -11.88 13.79 17.97
N TYR A 66 -11.04 14.05 18.98
CA TYR A 66 -9.63 13.64 18.92
C TYR A 66 -9.47 12.12 18.88
N SER A 67 -10.29 11.39 19.65
CA SER A 67 -10.27 9.93 19.62
C SER A 67 -10.63 9.38 18.24
N LEU A 68 -11.61 9.96 17.59
CA LEU A 68 -11.99 9.60 16.22
C LEU A 68 -10.86 9.88 15.24
N ALA A 69 -10.24 11.05 15.34
CA ALA A 69 -9.11 11.42 14.48
C ALA A 69 -7.94 10.45 14.66
N GLU A 70 -7.65 10.06 15.90
CA GLU A 70 -6.60 9.09 16.20
C GLU A 70 -6.90 7.70 15.62
N ALA A 71 -8.14 7.24 15.74
CA ALA A 71 -8.56 5.97 15.17
C ALA A 71 -8.45 5.96 13.63
N LEU A 72 -8.86 7.06 12.99
CA LEU A 72 -8.72 7.22 11.54
C LEU A 72 -7.27 7.28 11.09
N ASP A 73 -6.40 7.92 11.89
CA ASP A 73 -4.98 7.97 11.60
C ASP A 73 -4.33 6.57 11.68
N LYS A 74 -4.70 5.77 12.68
CA LYS A 74 -4.22 4.39 12.79
C LYS A 74 -4.64 3.55 11.60
N ASP A 75 -5.88 3.69 11.15
CA ASP A 75 -6.39 3.00 9.98
C ASP A 75 -5.62 3.42 8.71
N ALA A 76 -5.39 4.72 8.55
CA ALA A 76 -4.63 5.26 7.43
C ALA A 76 -3.20 4.71 7.40
N ARG A 77 -2.55 4.66 8.56
CA ARG A 77 -1.20 4.11 8.67
C ARG A 77 -1.15 2.63 8.32
N ALA A 78 -2.13 1.85 8.80
CA ALA A 78 -2.22 0.43 8.48
C ALA A 78 -2.38 0.20 6.97
N LYS A 79 -3.20 1.01 6.32
CA LYS A 79 -3.40 0.95 4.87
C LYS A 79 -2.14 1.33 4.11
N ARG A 80 -1.41 2.34 4.58
CA ARG A 80 -0.15 2.75 3.97
C ARG A 80 0.93 1.67 4.13
N GLU A 81 1.00 1.02 5.26
CA GLU A 81 1.93 -0.10 5.48
C GLU A 81 1.64 -1.28 4.54
N ARG A 82 0.38 -1.54 4.24
CA ARG A 82 0.00 -2.58 3.27
C ARG A 82 0.53 -2.24 1.88
N VAL A 83 0.45 -0.99 1.47
CA VAL A 83 1.02 -0.52 0.20
C VAL A 83 2.53 -0.71 0.18
N ASP A 84 3.21 -0.35 1.27
CA ASP A 84 4.66 -0.50 1.38
C ASP A 84 5.09 -1.96 1.26
N ARG A 85 4.38 -2.88 1.90
CA ARG A 85 4.66 -4.33 1.80
C ARG A 85 4.47 -4.83 0.37
N LEU A 86 3.46 -4.31 -0.32
CA LEU A 86 3.20 -4.66 -1.70
C LEU A 86 4.34 -4.19 -2.61
N GLU A 87 4.82 -2.96 -2.39
CA GLU A 87 5.98 -2.43 -3.12
C GLU A 87 7.24 -3.26 -2.90
N GLU A 88 7.46 -3.71 -1.67
CA GLU A 88 8.58 -4.59 -1.34
C GLU A 88 8.48 -5.94 -2.07
N ALA A 89 7.28 -6.51 -2.14
CA ALA A 89 7.03 -7.74 -2.88
C ALA A 89 7.31 -7.55 -4.38
N MET A 90 6.89 -6.42 -4.94
CA MET A 90 7.17 -6.09 -6.36
C MET A 90 8.67 -5.95 -6.63
N LYS A 91 9.41 -5.32 -5.72
CA LYS A 91 10.87 -5.21 -5.81
C LYS A 91 11.55 -6.58 -5.75
N ALA A 92 11.05 -7.48 -4.91
CA ALA A 92 11.57 -8.84 -4.82
C ALA A 92 11.36 -9.59 -6.15
N ILE A 93 10.21 -9.42 -6.79
CA ILE A 93 9.94 -10.00 -8.10
C ILE A 93 10.90 -9.44 -9.15
N GLU A 94 11.14 -8.14 -9.16
CA GLU A 94 12.08 -7.50 -10.09
C GLU A 94 13.49 -8.06 -9.93
N LYS A 95 13.93 -8.32 -8.71
CA LYS A 95 15.23 -8.93 -8.43
C LYS A 95 15.31 -10.35 -8.96
N LEU A 96 14.24 -11.13 -8.80
CA LEU A 96 14.17 -12.48 -9.32
C LEU A 96 14.18 -12.51 -10.86
N GLU A 97 13.45 -11.59 -11.48
CA GLU A 97 13.45 -11.45 -12.93
C GLU A 97 14.87 -11.17 -13.46
N THR A 98 15.57 -10.26 -12.81
CA THR A 98 16.96 -9.92 -13.15
C THR A 98 17.87 -11.13 -12.99
N PHE A 99 17.71 -11.87 -11.90
CA PHE A 99 18.47 -13.10 -11.66
C PHE A 99 18.27 -14.11 -12.79
N TYR A 100 17.02 -14.41 -13.14
CA TYR A 100 16.73 -15.38 -14.20
C TYR A 100 17.11 -14.90 -15.59
N SER A 101 17.08 -13.60 -15.85
CA SER A 101 17.42 -13.08 -17.16
C SER A 101 18.92 -12.92 -17.39
N GLU A 102 19.68 -12.61 -16.34
CA GLU A 102 21.10 -12.30 -16.44
C GLU A 102 22.00 -13.36 -15.80
N ASP A 103 21.78 -13.64 -14.52
CA ASP A 103 22.67 -14.51 -13.73
C ASP A 103 22.46 -15.99 -14.00
N TRP A 104 21.23 -16.40 -14.22
CA TRP A 104 20.88 -17.79 -14.48
C TRP A 104 21.58 -18.33 -15.74
N LYS A 105 21.75 -17.50 -16.75
CA LYS A 105 22.38 -17.88 -18.01
C LYS A 105 23.86 -18.17 -17.87
N ASN A 106 24.48 -17.71 -16.81
CA ASN A 106 25.91 -17.84 -16.56
C ASN A 106 26.25 -18.96 -15.57
N VAL A 107 25.26 -19.75 -15.19
CA VAL A 107 25.43 -20.85 -14.23
C VAL A 107 25.74 -22.22 -14.95
#